data_5c2cb54a84366cbb2f0ee96e21d7f10d
#
_entry.id   5c2cb54a84366cbb2f0ee96e21d7f10d
#
_cell.length_a   1.000
_cell.length_b   1.000
_cell.length_c   1.000
_cell.angle_alpha   90.00
_cell.angle_beta   90.00
_cell.angle_gamma   90.00
#
_symmetry.space_group_name_H-M   'P 1'
#
loop_
_entity.id
_entity.type
_entity.pdbx_description
1 polymer ?
#
loop_
_entity_poly.entity_id
_entity_poly.type
_entity_poly.pdbx_seq_one_letter_code
_entity_poly.pdbx_strand_id
1 'polypeptide(L)'
;MSPPDAAARRLVEIRAYRLKPGTRAAFHEAATNHALPMVRAYGMDVVTHGPVPHDDNGYFLVRSFSTLAELTAQEDEFYGSAAWRNGPRQSLVSRIETYVDTLLWLGPAAIADLRAGNVPAPVG
;
A
#
# COMPACT_ATOMS: atom_id res chain seq x y z
N MET A 1 -25.73 17.78 12.92
CA MET A 1 -25.36 16.36 12.98
C MET A 1 -24.52 16.00 11.76
N SER A 2 -23.36 15.41 11.98
CA SER A 2 -22.51 14.97 10.87
C SER A 2 -23.08 13.71 10.22
N PRO A 3 -22.90 13.54 8.90
CA PRO A 3 -23.25 12.27 8.24
C PRO A 3 -22.56 11.09 8.95
N PRO A 4 -23.18 9.90 9.00
CA PRO A 4 -22.55 8.73 9.61
C PRO A 4 -21.15 8.41 9.09
N ASP A 5 -20.91 8.64 7.80
CA ASP A 5 -19.62 8.36 7.17
C ASP A 5 -18.51 9.31 7.56
N ALA A 6 -18.85 10.51 8.09
CA ALA A 6 -17.83 11.50 8.46
C ALA A 6 -16.93 10.98 9.57
N ALA A 7 -17.49 10.26 10.56
CA ALA A 7 -16.72 9.69 11.66
C ALA A 7 -15.92 8.45 11.27
N ALA A 8 -16.30 7.79 10.17
CA ALA A 8 -15.65 6.58 9.69
C ALA A 8 -14.66 6.85 8.54
N ARG A 9 -14.44 8.12 8.20
CA ARG A 9 -13.45 8.48 7.17
C ARG A 9 -12.05 8.19 7.68
N ARG A 10 -11.21 7.69 6.79
CA ARG A 10 -9.84 7.34 7.11
C ARG A 10 -8.88 8.03 6.15
N LEU A 11 -7.67 8.24 6.62
CA LEU A 11 -6.59 8.75 5.79
C LEU A 11 -6.02 7.59 4.98
N VAL A 12 -6.17 7.65 3.66
CA VAL A 12 -5.73 6.60 2.75
C VAL A 12 -4.46 7.05 2.05
N GLU A 13 -3.40 6.26 2.18
CA GLU A 13 -2.14 6.46 1.48
C GLU A 13 -2.14 5.60 0.23
N ILE A 14 -2.00 6.25 -0.92
CA ILE A 14 -1.82 5.57 -2.20
C ILE A 14 -0.36 5.77 -2.59
N ARG A 15 0.41 4.69 -2.55
CA ARG A 15 1.82 4.71 -2.94
C ARG A 15 1.96 4.13 -4.33
N ALA A 16 2.48 4.92 -5.26
CA ALA A 16 2.75 4.50 -6.62
C ALA A 16 4.26 4.32 -6.80
N TYR A 17 4.67 3.09 -7.13
CA TYR A 17 6.06 2.76 -7.36
C TYR A 17 6.39 2.74 -8.85
N ARG A 18 7.57 3.24 -9.18
CA ARG A 18 8.23 2.89 -10.43
C ARG A 18 9.34 1.88 -10.09
N LEU A 19 9.23 0.71 -10.68
CA LEU A 19 10.19 -0.37 -10.46
C LEU A 19 11.23 -0.39 -11.56
N LYS A 20 12.39 -0.96 -11.25
CA LYS A 20 13.42 -1.19 -12.25
C LYS A 20 12.89 -2.17 -13.31
N PRO A 21 13.23 -1.98 -14.59
CA PRO A 21 12.72 -2.82 -15.67
C PRO A 21 12.93 -4.31 -15.41
N GLY A 22 11.87 -5.10 -15.64
CA GLY A 22 11.92 -6.55 -15.53
C GLY A 22 11.84 -7.11 -14.11
N THR A 23 11.64 -6.25 -13.08
CA THR A 23 11.65 -6.69 -11.68
C THR A 23 10.27 -6.81 -11.04
N ARG A 24 9.20 -6.43 -11.76
CA ARG A 24 7.87 -6.34 -11.14
C ARG A 24 7.33 -7.67 -10.61
N ALA A 25 7.51 -8.75 -11.35
CA ALA A 25 7.04 -10.07 -10.91
C ALA A 25 7.73 -10.49 -9.60
N ALA A 26 9.04 -10.32 -9.52
CA ALA A 26 9.79 -10.63 -8.30
C ALA A 26 9.45 -9.70 -7.14
N PHE A 27 9.22 -8.41 -7.43
CA PHE A 27 8.77 -7.45 -6.43
C PHE A 27 7.40 -7.85 -5.88
N HIS A 28 6.47 -8.20 -6.76
CA HIS A 28 5.12 -8.62 -6.36
C HIS A 28 5.15 -9.87 -5.48
N GLU A 29 5.98 -10.84 -5.83
CA GLU A 29 6.16 -12.07 -5.03
C GLU A 29 6.73 -11.74 -3.65
N ALA A 30 7.77 -10.93 -3.58
CA ALA A 30 8.37 -10.53 -2.30
C ALA A 30 7.39 -9.71 -1.45
N ALA A 31 6.63 -8.81 -2.06
CA ALA A 31 5.62 -8.03 -1.35
C ALA A 31 4.51 -8.93 -0.80
N THR A 32 3.96 -9.78 -1.63
CA THR A 32 2.82 -10.64 -1.28
C THR A 32 3.19 -11.68 -0.22
N ASN A 33 4.35 -12.31 -0.35
CA ASN A 33 4.72 -13.46 0.48
C ASN A 33 5.51 -13.07 1.74
N HIS A 34 6.17 -11.91 1.77
CA HIS A 34 7.06 -11.54 2.85
C HIS A 34 6.76 -10.16 3.45
N ALA A 35 6.79 -9.11 2.66
CA ALA A 35 6.70 -7.74 3.19
C ALA A 35 5.32 -7.40 3.73
N LEU A 36 4.27 -7.63 2.96
CA LEU A 36 2.91 -7.25 3.37
C LEU A 36 2.37 -8.10 4.52
N PRO A 37 2.63 -9.40 4.61
CA PRO A 37 2.32 -10.13 5.84
C PRO A 37 2.97 -9.52 7.08
N MET A 38 4.22 -9.05 6.98
CA MET A 38 4.90 -8.37 8.09
C MET A 38 4.25 -7.03 8.41
N VAL A 39 3.89 -6.25 7.40
CA VAL A 39 3.19 -4.95 7.58
C VAL A 39 1.85 -5.16 8.29
N ARG A 40 1.08 -6.17 7.87
CA ARG A 40 -0.20 -6.51 8.51
C ARG A 40 -0.01 -6.99 9.95
N ALA A 41 0.98 -7.83 10.19
CA ALA A 41 1.27 -8.33 11.53
C ALA A 41 1.68 -7.21 12.50
N TYR A 42 2.34 -6.17 11.98
CA TYR A 42 2.66 -4.97 12.74
C TYR A 42 1.40 -4.20 13.16
N GLY A 43 0.33 -4.29 12.40
CA GLY A 43 -0.94 -3.64 12.70
C GLY A 43 -1.38 -2.57 11.71
N MET A 44 -0.66 -2.39 10.61
CA MET A 44 -1.09 -1.49 9.54
C MET A 44 -2.19 -2.12 8.70
N ASP A 45 -3.17 -1.31 8.30
CA ASP A 45 -4.25 -1.75 7.43
C ASP A 45 -3.82 -1.66 5.97
N VAL A 46 -3.48 -2.78 5.37
CA VAL A 46 -3.18 -2.90 3.94
C VAL A 46 -4.50 -3.12 3.20
N VAL A 47 -4.94 -2.09 2.47
CA VAL A 47 -6.22 -2.12 1.76
C VAL A 47 -6.13 -2.94 0.48
N THR A 48 -5.15 -2.65 -0.36
CA THR A 48 -4.92 -3.38 -1.61
C THR A 48 -3.52 -3.09 -2.14
N HIS A 49 -3.04 -3.92 -3.06
CA HIS A 49 -1.75 -3.72 -3.72
C HIS A 49 -1.71 -4.56 -4.99
N GLY A 50 -0.82 -4.21 -5.90
CA GLY A 50 -0.63 -5.01 -7.11
C GLY A 50 0.03 -4.23 -8.23
N PRO A 51 0.23 -4.91 -9.37
CA PRO A 51 0.72 -4.27 -10.58
C PRO A 51 -0.34 -3.34 -11.17
N VAL A 52 0.11 -2.22 -11.77
CA VAL A 52 -0.79 -1.34 -12.51
C VAL A 52 -0.98 -1.86 -13.94
N PRO A 53 -2.17 -1.63 -14.56
CA PRO A 53 -2.46 -2.22 -15.86
C PRO A 53 -1.83 -1.50 -17.05
N HIS A 54 -1.36 -0.26 -16.87
CA HIS A 54 -0.95 0.63 -17.97
C HIS A 54 0.56 0.80 -18.10
N ASP A 55 1.36 0.21 -17.20
CA ASP A 55 2.82 0.37 -17.16
C ASP A 55 3.44 -0.92 -16.64
N ASP A 56 4.32 -1.53 -17.42
CA ASP A 56 4.96 -2.80 -17.06
C ASP A 56 5.86 -2.69 -15.83
N ASN A 57 6.28 -1.48 -15.46
CA ASN A 57 7.16 -1.22 -14.33
C ASN A 57 6.44 -0.51 -13.18
N GLY A 58 5.13 -0.36 -13.25
CA GLY A 58 4.33 0.29 -12.22
C GLY A 58 3.74 -0.68 -11.22
N TYR A 59 3.67 -0.25 -9.96
CA TYR A 59 3.10 -1.04 -8.87
C TYR A 59 2.43 -0.07 -7.89
N PHE A 60 1.40 -0.51 -7.17
CA PHE A 60 0.75 0.33 -6.18
C PHE A 60 0.57 -0.39 -4.86
N LEU A 61 0.53 0.39 -3.78
CA LEU A 61 0.19 -0.07 -2.43
C LEU A 61 -0.75 0.95 -1.81
N VAL A 62 -1.87 0.49 -1.27
CA VAL A 62 -2.85 1.33 -0.59
C VAL A 62 -2.97 0.88 0.86
N ARG A 63 -2.77 1.82 1.79
CA ARG A 63 -2.91 1.60 3.23
C ARG A 63 -3.83 2.64 3.83
N SER A 64 -4.51 2.30 4.93
CA SER A 64 -5.37 3.25 5.63
C SER A 64 -4.94 3.45 7.07
N PHE A 65 -5.15 4.67 7.57
CA PHE A 65 -4.79 5.11 8.92
C PHE A 65 -5.89 6.00 9.48
N SER A 66 -5.94 6.14 10.79
CA SER A 66 -6.91 7.04 11.43
C SER A 66 -6.53 8.51 11.23
N THR A 67 -5.24 8.84 11.34
CA THR A 67 -4.72 10.20 11.28
C THR A 67 -3.36 10.24 10.58
N LEU A 68 -2.93 11.44 10.19
CA LEU A 68 -1.58 11.65 9.66
C LEU A 68 -0.51 11.32 10.71
N ALA A 69 -0.76 11.66 11.96
CA ALA A 69 0.17 11.36 13.05
C ALA A 69 0.37 9.86 13.22
N GLU A 70 -0.72 9.08 13.13
CA GLU A 70 -0.65 7.61 13.18
C GLU A 70 0.14 7.06 12.00
N LEU A 71 -0.13 7.54 10.79
CA LEU A 71 0.62 7.13 9.58
C LEU A 71 2.12 7.35 9.78
N THR A 72 2.51 8.57 10.17
CA THR A 72 3.90 8.92 10.34
C THR A 72 4.58 8.07 11.42
N ALA A 73 3.93 7.91 12.57
CA ALA A 73 4.48 7.14 13.68
C ALA A 73 4.63 5.66 13.33
N GLN A 74 3.61 5.07 12.70
CA GLN A 74 3.65 3.64 12.34
C GLN A 74 4.66 3.36 11.24
N GLU A 75 4.75 4.21 10.22
CA GLU A 75 5.72 4.01 9.15
C GLU A 75 7.15 4.20 9.64
N ASP A 76 7.40 5.22 10.45
CA ASP A 76 8.74 5.44 11.00
C ASP A 76 9.18 4.27 11.87
N GLU A 77 8.31 3.78 12.72
CA GLU A 77 8.62 2.65 13.60
C GLU A 77 8.82 1.36 12.81
N PHE A 78 7.93 1.06 11.88
CA PHE A 78 8.01 -0.17 11.08
C PHE A 78 9.26 -0.19 10.21
N TYR A 79 9.48 0.85 9.41
CA TYR A 79 10.63 0.91 8.50
C TYR A 79 11.96 1.13 9.21
N GLY A 80 11.94 1.63 10.43
CA GLY A 80 13.12 1.71 11.29
C GLY A 80 13.40 0.42 12.07
N SER A 81 12.51 -0.57 12.04
CA SER A 81 12.66 -1.78 12.83
C SER A 81 13.76 -2.70 12.29
N ALA A 82 14.40 -3.45 13.20
CA ALA A 82 15.39 -4.44 12.82
C ALA A 82 14.78 -5.58 11.99
N ALA A 83 13.53 -5.96 12.29
CA ALA A 83 12.82 -7.01 11.56
C ALA A 83 12.66 -6.65 10.09
N TRP A 84 12.29 -5.39 9.79
CA TRP A 84 12.21 -4.92 8.40
C TRP A 84 13.58 -4.84 7.75
N ARG A 85 14.54 -4.16 8.40
CA ARG A 85 15.87 -3.92 7.83
C ARG A 85 16.65 -5.19 7.58
N ASN A 86 16.50 -6.20 8.44
CA ASN A 86 17.19 -7.49 8.32
C ASN A 86 16.35 -8.55 7.60
N GLY A 87 15.09 -8.23 7.28
CA GLY A 87 14.14 -9.10 6.61
C GLY A 87 13.95 -8.74 5.15
N PRO A 88 12.71 -8.44 4.72
CA PRO A 88 12.38 -8.30 3.30
C PRO A 88 12.85 -7.00 2.63
N ARG A 89 13.39 -6.04 3.38
CA ARG A 89 13.74 -4.71 2.86
C ARG A 89 14.56 -4.78 1.57
N GLN A 90 15.62 -5.56 1.57
CA GLN A 90 16.53 -5.61 0.42
C GLN A 90 15.85 -6.17 -0.83
N SER A 91 15.00 -7.17 -0.69
CA SER A 91 14.26 -7.76 -1.81
C SER A 91 13.31 -6.77 -2.49
N LEU A 92 12.84 -5.77 -1.74
CA LEU A 92 11.92 -4.76 -2.25
C LEU A 92 12.66 -3.51 -2.70
N VAL A 93 13.43 -2.91 -1.81
CA VAL A 93 14.11 -1.62 -2.07
C VAL A 93 15.09 -1.72 -3.24
N SER A 94 15.77 -2.86 -3.41
CA SER A 94 16.69 -3.06 -4.53
C SER A 94 15.99 -2.99 -5.90
N ARG A 95 14.68 -3.18 -5.95
CA ARG A 95 13.88 -3.19 -7.18
C ARG A 95 13.12 -1.90 -7.42
N ILE A 96 13.12 -0.98 -6.44
CA ILE A 96 12.41 0.29 -6.55
C ILE A 96 13.33 1.33 -7.17
N GLU A 97 12.86 1.98 -8.23
CA GLU A 97 13.52 3.13 -8.82
C GLU A 97 13.11 4.41 -8.09
N THR A 98 11.81 4.62 -7.96
CA THR A 98 11.23 5.75 -7.22
C THR A 98 9.80 5.42 -6.82
N TYR A 99 9.24 6.23 -5.92
CA TYR A 99 7.81 6.15 -5.58
C TYR A 99 7.27 7.52 -5.20
N VAL A 100 5.94 7.65 -5.28
CA VAL A 100 5.21 8.86 -4.91
C VAL A 100 4.02 8.47 -4.04
N ASP A 101 3.78 9.23 -2.98
CA ASP A 101 2.62 9.04 -2.11
C ASP A 101 1.57 10.12 -2.37
N THR A 102 0.31 9.71 -2.38
CA THR A 102 -0.85 10.59 -2.38
C THR A 102 -1.71 10.23 -1.18
N LEU A 103 -2.10 11.22 -0.38
CA LEU A 103 -2.93 11.02 0.80
C LEU A 103 -4.31 11.61 0.56
N LEU A 104 -5.35 10.80 0.77
CA LEU A 104 -6.75 11.20 0.59
C LEU A 104 -7.58 10.77 1.80
N TRP A 105 -8.52 11.62 2.21
CA TRP A 105 -9.55 11.23 3.16
C TRP A 105 -10.67 10.54 2.40
N LEU A 106 -10.92 9.27 2.71
CA LEU A 106 -11.94 8.47 2.04
C LEU A 106 -12.93 7.89 3.05
N GLY A 107 -14.18 7.75 2.61
CA GLY A 107 -15.23 7.10 3.39
C GLY A 107 -15.19 5.57 3.28
N PRO A 108 -16.02 4.88 4.10
CA PRO A 108 -16.02 3.41 4.15
C PRO A 108 -16.32 2.74 2.82
N ALA A 109 -17.24 3.30 2.02
CA ALA A 109 -17.63 2.70 0.73
C ALA A 109 -16.48 2.73 -0.26
N ALA A 110 -15.74 3.84 -0.33
CA ALA A 110 -14.59 3.96 -1.22
C ALA A 110 -13.47 2.99 -0.82
N ILE A 111 -13.20 2.87 0.48
CA ILE A 111 -12.20 1.95 1.00
C ILE A 111 -12.60 0.50 0.73
N ALA A 112 -13.87 0.17 0.92
CA ALA A 112 -14.39 -1.17 0.64
C ALA A 112 -14.25 -1.54 -0.84
N ASP A 113 -14.49 -0.59 -1.74
CA ASP A 113 -14.32 -0.81 -3.17
C ASP A 113 -12.84 -1.05 -3.52
N LEU A 114 -11.94 -0.25 -2.96
CA LEU A 114 -10.50 -0.48 -3.12
C LEU A 114 -10.08 -1.85 -2.59
N ARG A 115 -10.63 -2.24 -1.44
CA ARG A 115 -10.29 -3.53 -0.79
C ARG A 115 -10.77 -4.72 -1.60
N ALA A 116 -11.83 -4.56 -2.40
CA ALA A 116 -12.32 -5.61 -3.30
C ALA A 116 -11.31 -5.95 -4.40
N GLY A 117 -10.33 -5.08 -4.63
CA GLY A 117 -9.25 -5.32 -5.55
C GLY A 117 -9.33 -4.48 -6.83
N ASN A 118 -8.19 -4.33 -7.47
CA ASN A 118 -8.07 -3.60 -8.72
C ASN A 118 -8.34 -4.56 -9.89
N VAL A 119 -9.61 -4.72 -10.24
CA VAL A 119 -10.03 -5.62 -11.32
C VAL A 119 -10.55 -4.80 -12.51
N PRO A 120 -10.31 -5.28 -13.76
CA PRO A 120 -10.82 -4.57 -14.92
C PRO A 120 -12.35 -4.62 -14.99
N ALA A 121 -12.92 -3.63 -15.66
CA ALA A 121 -14.35 -3.64 -15.94
C ALA A 121 -14.71 -4.86 -16.77
N PRO A 122 -15.93 -5.41 -16.61
CA PRO A 122 -16.37 -6.51 -17.47
C PRO A 122 -16.38 -6.08 -18.94
N VAL A 123 -15.98 -6.99 -19.82
CA VAL A 123 -16.08 -6.79 -21.26
C VAL A 123 -17.54 -7.04 -21.64
N GLY A 124 -18.24 -5.97 -22.00
CA GLY A 124 -19.67 -5.99 -22.25
C GLY A 124 -20.03 -6.19 -23.69
#